data_d280d157993dffb8121eab69bbb00ec5
#
_entry.id   d280d157993dffb8121eab69bbb00ec5
#
_cell.length_a   1.000
_cell.length_b   1.000
_cell.length_c   1.000
_cell.angle_alpha   90.00
_cell.angle_beta   90.00
_cell.angle_gamma   90.00
#
_symmetry.space_group_name_H-M   'P 1'
#
loop_
_entity.id
_entity.type
_entity.pdbx_description
1 polymer ?
#
loop_
_entity_poly.entity_id
_entity_poly.type
_entity_poly.pdbx_seq_one_letter_code
_entity_poly.pdbx_strand_id
1 'polypeptide(L)'
;MFENKYVIVRGDRSGVFAGQLKSKEGGEVTLTDCRRIWYWDGAASISELANIGTKKPQSCKFPAPVAEICITDAIEIIPCTEAAEASIKAVRVWTA
;
A
#
# COMPACT_ATOMS: atom_id res chain seq x y z
N MET A 1 -5.47 14.14 -7.55
CA MET A 1 -5.99 14.44 -6.21
C MET A 1 -4.99 14.06 -5.12
N PHE A 2 -4.46 12.85 -5.13
CA PHE A 2 -3.47 12.41 -4.15
C PHE A 2 -2.08 12.25 -4.75
N GLU A 3 -1.80 12.93 -5.85
CA GLU A 3 -0.49 12.84 -6.53
C GLU A 3 0.63 13.17 -5.55
N ASN A 4 1.68 12.37 -5.60
CA ASN A 4 2.88 12.47 -4.76
C ASN A 4 2.63 12.12 -3.29
N LYS A 5 1.43 11.66 -2.94
CA LYS A 5 1.16 11.17 -1.59
C LYS A 5 1.37 9.67 -1.51
N TYR A 6 1.75 9.21 -0.34
CA TYR A 6 1.82 7.78 -0.07
C TYR A 6 0.39 7.30 0.19
N VAL A 7 -0.02 6.27 -0.54
CA VAL A 7 -1.41 5.80 -0.51
C VAL A 7 -1.46 4.28 -0.41
N ILE A 8 -2.60 3.78 0.08
CA ILE A 8 -2.95 2.37 -0.07
C ILE A 8 -3.97 2.30 -1.20
N VAL A 9 -3.76 1.37 -2.12
CA VAL A 9 -4.67 1.13 -3.25
C VAL A 9 -5.20 -0.29 -3.13
N ARG A 10 -6.52 -0.42 -3.22
CA ARG A 10 -7.16 -1.72 -3.29
C ARG A 10 -7.66 -1.95 -4.71
N GLY A 11 -7.20 -3.02 -5.34
CA GLY A 11 -7.69 -3.46 -6.62
C GLY A 11 -8.84 -4.44 -6.46
N ASP A 12 -9.68 -4.55 -7.49
CA ASP A 12 -10.81 -5.49 -7.45
C ASP A 12 -10.33 -6.93 -7.37
N ARG A 13 -9.31 -7.27 -8.17
CA ARG A 13 -8.73 -8.63 -8.20
C ARG A 13 -7.24 -8.64 -7.95
N SER A 14 -6.58 -7.52 -8.16
CA SER A 14 -5.11 -7.45 -8.11
C SER A 14 -4.56 -7.50 -6.69
N GLY A 15 -5.35 -7.12 -5.69
CA GLY A 15 -4.92 -7.16 -4.30
C GLY A 15 -4.78 -5.77 -3.70
N VAL A 16 -3.89 -5.65 -2.71
CA VAL A 16 -3.69 -4.41 -1.95
C VAL A 16 -2.23 -3.98 -2.08
N PHE A 17 -2.02 -2.69 -2.25
CA PHE A 17 -0.70 -2.13 -2.52
C PHE A 17 -0.53 -0.83 -1.73
N ALA A 18 0.72 -0.52 -1.39
CA ALA A 18 1.05 0.76 -0.79
C ALA A 18 2.23 1.36 -1.53
N GLY A 19 2.16 2.62 -1.84
CA GLY A 19 3.23 3.30 -2.56
C GLY A 19 2.91 4.76 -2.78
N GLN A 20 3.82 5.45 -3.45
CA GLN A 20 3.64 6.85 -3.77
C GLN A 20 2.84 6.97 -5.06
N LEU A 21 1.76 7.75 -5.03
CA LEU A 21 0.90 7.91 -6.20
C LEU A 21 1.60 8.78 -7.23
N LYS A 22 1.87 8.22 -8.40
CA LYS A 22 2.44 8.94 -9.52
C LYS A 22 1.35 9.51 -10.42
N SER A 23 0.35 8.69 -10.75
CA SER A 23 -0.73 9.12 -11.63
C SER A 23 -1.94 8.23 -11.46
N LYS A 24 -3.10 8.80 -11.80
CA LYS A 24 -4.37 8.07 -11.80
C LYS A 24 -5.16 8.50 -13.02
N GLU A 25 -5.68 7.52 -13.75
CA GLU A 25 -6.50 7.77 -14.92
C GLU A 25 -7.59 6.70 -14.98
N GLY A 26 -8.82 7.08 -14.64
CA GLY A 26 -9.90 6.10 -14.48
C GLY A 26 -9.57 5.11 -13.38
N GLY A 27 -9.65 3.82 -13.69
CA GLY A 27 -9.27 2.76 -12.77
C GLY A 27 -7.78 2.40 -12.80
N GLU A 28 -7.00 3.10 -13.63
CA GLU A 28 -5.56 2.84 -13.73
C GLU A 28 -4.80 3.76 -12.78
N VAL A 29 -4.00 3.15 -11.93
CA VAL A 29 -3.20 3.86 -10.93
C VAL A 29 -1.77 3.40 -11.05
N THR A 30 -0.85 4.36 -11.16
CA THR A 30 0.58 4.05 -11.17
C THR A 30 1.17 4.48 -9.83
N LEU A 31 1.83 3.52 -9.17
CA LEU A 31 2.53 3.76 -7.91
C LEU A 31 4.02 3.59 -8.12
N THR A 32 4.80 4.42 -7.44
CA THR A 32 6.25 4.24 -7.37
C THR A 32 6.64 3.77 -5.98
N ASP A 33 7.77 3.10 -5.89
CA ASP A 33 8.28 2.54 -4.62
C ASP A 33 7.18 1.74 -3.94
N CYS A 34 6.59 0.82 -4.68
CA CYS A 34 5.37 0.13 -4.28
C CYS A 34 5.65 -1.17 -3.56
N ARG A 35 4.94 -1.39 -2.47
CA ARG A 35 4.95 -2.66 -1.75
C ARG A 35 3.59 -3.33 -1.92
N ARG A 36 3.59 -4.60 -2.30
CA ARG A 36 2.37 -5.40 -2.28
C ARG A 36 2.08 -5.78 -0.84
N ILE A 37 0.85 -5.54 -0.38
CA ILE A 37 0.42 -5.96 0.94
C ILE A 37 -0.27 -7.31 0.78
N TRP A 38 0.57 -8.37 0.75
CA TRP A 38 0.09 -9.73 0.54
C TRP A 38 -0.76 -10.18 1.73
N TYR A 39 -0.30 -9.87 2.93
CA TYR A 39 -1.00 -10.21 4.16
C TYR A 39 -0.61 -9.21 5.23
N TRP A 40 -1.57 -8.72 5.97
CA TRP A 40 -1.27 -7.84 7.09
C TRP A 40 -1.93 -8.33 8.37
N ASP A 41 -1.33 -7.98 9.50
CA ASP A 41 -1.85 -8.20 10.83
C ASP A 41 -1.59 -6.92 11.62
N GLY A 42 -2.26 -6.75 12.75
CA GLY A 42 -2.04 -5.57 13.59
C GLY A 42 -2.82 -4.34 13.17
N ALA A 43 -3.76 -4.49 12.24
CA ALA A 43 -4.70 -3.45 11.85
C ALA A 43 -6.02 -4.12 11.52
N ALA A 44 -7.12 -3.53 11.94
CA ALA A 44 -8.44 -4.13 11.77
C ALA A 44 -8.91 -4.11 10.31
N SER A 45 -8.41 -3.14 9.55
CA SER A 45 -8.79 -2.95 8.16
C SER A 45 -7.70 -2.17 7.43
N ILE A 46 -7.82 -2.06 6.09
CA ILE A 46 -6.88 -1.22 5.36
C ILE A 46 -7.06 0.27 5.70
N SER A 47 -8.23 0.67 6.15
CA SER A 47 -8.44 2.04 6.61
C SER A 47 -7.63 2.31 7.87
N GLU A 48 -7.64 1.39 8.82
CA GLU A 48 -6.81 1.53 10.02
C GLU A 48 -5.33 1.48 9.66
N LEU A 49 -4.96 0.60 8.74
CA LEU A 49 -3.57 0.49 8.28
C LEU A 49 -3.10 1.83 7.68
N ALA A 50 -3.97 2.51 6.93
CA ALA A 50 -3.65 3.81 6.34
C ALA A 50 -3.56 4.93 7.37
N ASN A 51 -4.23 4.79 8.51
CA ASN A 51 -4.24 5.82 9.56
C ASN A 51 -3.10 5.66 10.55
N ILE A 52 -2.82 4.44 10.98
CA ILE A 52 -1.86 4.22 12.08
C ILE A 52 -0.78 3.19 11.76
N GLY A 53 -0.86 2.52 10.61
CA GLY A 53 0.09 1.46 10.28
C GLY A 53 -0.26 0.17 11.00
N THR A 54 0.74 -0.70 11.17
CA THR A 54 0.55 -2.00 11.81
C THR A 54 1.17 -2.04 13.19
N LYS A 55 0.46 -2.68 14.11
CA LYS A 55 0.99 -2.96 15.45
C LYS A 55 1.76 -4.27 15.51
N LYS A 56 1.73 -5.06 14.44
CA LYS A 56 2.39 -6.37 14.39
C LYS A 56 3.18 -6.52 13.10
N PRO A 57 4.20 -5.67 12.89
CA PRO A 57 4.95 -5.71 11.63
C PRO A 57 5.59 -7.06 11.35
N GLN A 58 5.98 -7.78 12.39
CA GLN A 58 6.62 -9.08 12.22
C GLN A 58 5.66 -10.14 11.70
N SER A 59 4.35 -9.91 11.77
CA SER A 59 3.33 -10.84 11.29
C SER A 59 2.83 -10.50 9.90
N CYS A 60 3.30 -9.40 9.31
CA CYS A 60 2.89 -8.98 7.98
C CYS A 60 3.74 -9.66 6.92
N LYS A 61 3.15 -9.86 5.73
CA LYS A 61 3.86 -10.44 4.58
C LYS A 61 3.82 -9.42 3.45
N PHE A 62 4.80 -8.54 3.46
CA PHE A 62 4.96 -7.51 2.42
C PHE A 62 6.20 -7.91 1.60
N PRO A 63 6.01 -8.41 0.37
CA PRO A 63 7.15 -8.78 -0.49
C PRO A 63 8.05 -7.59 -0.82
N ALA A 64 9.12 -7.86 -1.54
CA ALA A 64 10.07 -6.82 -1.93
C ALA A 64 9.37 -5.71 -2.72
N PRO A 65 9.75 -4.46 -2.48
CA PRO A 65 9.15 -3.36 -3.23
C PRO A 65 9.55 -3.39 -4.69
N VAL A 66 8.69 -2.85 -5.54
CA VAL A 66 9.01 -2.64 -6.96
C VAL A 66 9.07 -1.14 -7.23
N ALA A 67 9.93 -0.75 -8.17
CA ALA A 67 10.15 0.68 -8.45
C ALA A 67 8.88 1.33 -8.98
N GLU A 68 8.13 0.64 -9.81
CA GLU A 68 6.90 1.19 -10.38
C GLU A 68 5.95 0.06 -10.75
N ILE A 69 4.67 0.27 -10.49
CA ILE A 69 3.62 -0.68 -10.85
C ILE A 69 2.39 0.08 -11.33
N CYS A 70 1.73 -0.47 -12.34
CA CYS A 70 0.44 0.04 -12.80
C CYS A 70 -0.64 -0.95 -12.39
N ILE A 71 -1.59 -0.49 -11.60
CA ILE A 71 -2.75 -1.26 -11.16
C ILE A 71 -3.91 -0.85 -12.06
N THR A 72 -4.52 -1.82 -12.76
CA THR A 72 -5.52 -1.50 -13.78
C THR A 72 -6.95 -1.69 -13.31
N ASP A 73 -7.14 -2.16 -12.09
CA ASP A 73 -8.46 -2.43 -11.51
C ASP A 73 -8.62 -1.78 -10.14
N ALA A 74 -8.04 -0.60 -9.97
CA ALA A 74 -8.10 0.11 -8.69
C ALA A 74 -9.53 0.55 -8.41
N ILE A 75 -10.02 0.22 -7.22
CA ILE A 75 -11.38 0.58 -6.81
C ILE A 75 -11.39 1.45 -5.55
N GLU A 76 -10.23 1.60 -4.90
CA GLU A 76 -10.15 2.39 -3.68
C GLU A 76 -8.73 2.92 -3.50
N ILE A 77 -8.61 4.20 -3.19
CA ILE A 77 -7.33 4.84 -2.90
C ILE A 77 -7.48 5.55 -1.55
N ILE A 78 -6.60 5.20 -0.60
CA ILE A 78 -6.67 5.79 0.74
C ILE A 78 -5.32 6.47 1.02
N PRO A 79 -5.31 7.79 1.26
CA PRO A 79 -4.05 8.44 1.62
C PRO A 79 -3.60 8.00 3.01
N CYS A 80 -2.30 7.77 3.15
CA CYS A 80 -1.71 7.36 4.42
C CYS A 80 -1.26 8.57 5.22
N THR A 81 -1.34 8.46 6.55
CA THR A 81 -0.69 9.42 7.43
C THR A 81 0.82 9.20 7.38
N GLU A 82 1.58 10.18 7.86
CA GLU A 82 3.03 10.02 7.93
C GLU A 82 3.43 8.84 8.82
N ALA A 83 2.70 8.64 9.91
CA ALA A 83 2.96 7.51 10.81
C ALA A 83 2.70 6.17 10.12
N ALA A 84 1.61 6.08 9.36
CA ALA A 84 1.29 4.86 8.62
C ALA A 84 2.32 4.59 7.54
N GLU A 85 2.73 5.62 6.81
CA GLU A 85 3.75 5.48 5.77
C GLU A 85 5.05 4.93 6.39
N ALA A 86 5.50 5.51 7.49
CA ALA A 86 6.71 5.05 8.17
C ALA A 86 6.58 3.60 8.63
N SER A 87 5.41 3.25 9.16
CA SER A 87 5.14 1.89 9.64
C SER A 87 5.20 0.87 8.50
N ILE A 88 4.54 1.17 7.39
CA ILE A 88 4.49 0.27 6.24
C ILE A 88 5.88 0.10 5.62
N LYS A 89 6.62 1.19 5.48
CA LYS A 89 7.98 1.15 4.92
C LYS A 89 8.94 0.35 5.78
N ALA A 90 8.70 0.32 7.10
CA ALA A 90 9.57 -0.35 8.05
C ALA A 90 9.34 -1.86 8.12
N VAL A 91 8.23 -2.37 7.56
CA VAL A 91 7.95 -3.81 7.57
C VAL A 91 9.03 -4.53 6.77
N ARG A 92 9.61 -5.57 7.37
CA ARG A 92 10.67 -6.34 6.70
C ARG A 92 10.14 -7.01 5.44
N VAL A 93 11.01 -7.12 4.45
CA VAL A 93 10.68 -7.83 3.21
C VAL A 93 10.39 -9.30 3.55
N TRP A 94 9.22 -9.76 3.12
CA TRP A 94 8.84 -11.17 3.26
C TRP A 94 9.28 -11.93 2.02
N THR A 95 9.94 -13.03 2.23
CA THR A 95 10.42 -13.90 1.14
C THR A 95 9.83 -15.29 1.33
N ALA A 96 9.66 -15.97 0.21
CA ALA A 96 9.15 -17.34 0.20
C ALA A 96 10.16 -18.32 0.79
#